data_6e05b141b387981a297d83b7e664c758
#
_entry.id   6e05b141b387981a297d83b7e664c758
#
_cell.length_a   1.000
_cell.length_b   1.000
_cell.length_c   1.000
_cell.angle_alpha   90.00
_cell.angle_beta   90.00
_cell.angle_gamma   90.00
#
_symmetry.space_group_name_H-M   'P 1'
#
loop_
_entity.id
_entity.type
_entity.pdbx_description
1 polymer ?
#
loop_
_entity_poly.entity_id
_entity_poly.type
_entity_poly.pdbx_seq_one_letter_code
_entity_poly.pdbx_strand_id
1 'polypeptide(L)' 'MLSDLHGYISRKKIYETVCEISSEEYPLEEWEEASSYILREKTPHFRTAQAARQYLCIRLKRF' A
#
# COMPACT_ATOMS: atom_id res chain seq x y z
N MET A 1 -12.03 1.81 -0.61
CA MET A 1 -10.84 2.54 -0.13
C MET A 1 -9.67 1.60 0.07
N LEU A 2 -8.47 2.10 -0.12
CA LEU A 2 -7.27 1.29 0.11
C LEU A 2 -7.15 0.79 1.53
N SER A 3 -7.64 1.55 2.49
CA SER A 3 -7.59 1.13 3.89
C SER A 3 -8.36 -0.16 4.18
N ASP A 4 -9.26 -0.55 3.29
CA ASP A 4 -9.98 -1.80 3.43
C ASP A 4 -9.06 -3.02 3.29
N LEU A 5 -7.88 -2.83 2.73
CA LEU A 5 -6.91 -3.92 2.56
C LEU A 5 -6.44 -4.50 3.89
N HIS A 6 -6.49 -3.72 4.96
CA HIS A 6 -6.06 -4.21 6.26
C HIS A 6 -6.96 -5.34 6.79
N GLY A 7 -8.15 -5.48 6.23
CA GLY A 7 -9.04 -6.56 6.59
C GLY A 7 -8.64 -7.93 6.05
N TYR A 8 -7.70 -7.95 5.13
CA TYR A 8 -7.22 -9.21 4.57
C TYR A 8 -6.30 -9.92 5.56
N ILE A 9 -6.45 -11.24 5.65
CA ILE A 9 -5.72 -12.04 6.62
C ILE A 9 -4.27 -12.25 6.19
N SER A 10 -4.03 -12.38 4.89
CA SER A 10 -2.75 -12.76 4.34
C SER A 10 -2.03 -11.57 3.67
N ARG A 11 -0.75 -11.40 3.97
CA ARG A 11 0.07 -10.37 3.32
C ARG A 11 0.21 -10.65 1.82
N LYS A 12 0.24 -11.91 1.47
CA LYS A 12 0.29 -12.32 0.06
C LYS A 12 -0.95 -11.83 -0.68
N LYS A 13 -2.12 -11.96 -0.06
CA LYS A 13 -3.36 -11.49 -0.66
C LYS A 13 -3.38 -9.98 -0.82
N ILE A 14 -2.88 -9.28 0.17
CA ILE A 14 -2.76 -7.82 0.11
C ILE A 14 -1.82 -7.42 -1.04
N TYR A 15 -0.68 -8.10 -1.14
CA TYR A 15 0.28 -7.84 -2.20
C TYR A 15 -0.33 -8.04 -3.58
N GLU A 16 -1.03 -9.14 -3.78
CA GLU A 16 -1.69 -9.43 -5.05
C GLU A 16 -2.71 -8.36 -5.39
N THR A 17 -3.50 -7.94 -4.41
CA THR A 17 -4.51 -6.91 -4.62
C THR A 17 -3.87 -5.58 -4.98
N VAL A 18 -2.80 -5.20 -4.27
CA VAL A 18 -2.10 -3.94 -4.53
C VAL A 18 -1.50 -3.94 -5.94
N CYS A 19 -0.98 -5.08 -6.37
CA CYS A 19 -0.40 -5.19 -7.72
C CYS A 19 -1.44 -5.03 -8.83
N GLU A 20 -2.69 -5.34 -8.54
CA GLU A 20 -3.78 -5.18 -9.50
C GLU A 20 -4.31 -3.75 -9.57
N ILE A 21 -4.05 -2.95 -8.54
CA ILE A 21 -4.53 -1.57 -8.46
C ILE A 21 -3.51 -0.64 -9.11
N SER A 22 -4.00 0.23 -10.00
CA SER A 22 -3.16 1.28 -10.56
C SER A 22 -2.89 2.36 -9.52
N SER A 23 -1.67 2.89 -9.52
CA SER A 23 -1.32 3.97 -8.61
C SER A 23 -2.20 5.22 -8.82
N GLU A 24 -2.76 5.36 -10.01
CA GLU A 24 -3.60 6.50 -10.35
C GLU A 24 -5.03 6.37 -9.84
N GLU A 25 -5.45 5.20 -9.43
CA GLU A 25 -6.82 4.99 -8.95
C GLU A 25 -7.10 5.66 -7.62
N TYR A 26 -6.06 5.95 -6.86
CA TYR A 26 -6.19 6.58 -5.55
C TYR A 26 -5.19 7.72 -5.41
N PRO A 27 -5.54 8.76 -4.66
CA PRO A 27 -4.61 9.87 -4.42
C PRO A 27 -3.45 9.45 -3.53
N LEU A 28 -2.37 10.22 -3.59
CA LEU A 28 -1.17 9.96 -2.79
C LEU A 28 -1.49 9.82 -1.30
N GLU A 29 -2.37 10.65 -0.80
CA GLU A 29 -2.75 10.62 0.62
C GLU A 29 -3.30 9.27 1.03
N GLU A 30 -4.12 8.65 0.19
CA GLU A 30 -4.66 7.32 0.49
C GLU A 30 -3.57 6.26 0.45
N TRP A 31 -2.64 6.37 -0.49
CA TRP A 31 -1.52 5.43 -0.55
C TRP A 31 -0.64 5.52 0.70
N GLU A 32 -0.37 6.73 1.15
CA GLU A 32 0.43 6.93 2.36
C GLU A 32 -0.28 6.38 3.59
N GLU A 33 -1.55 6.68 3.74
CA GLU A 33 -2.34 6.21 4.87
C GLU A 33 -2.45 4.69 4.86
N ALA A 34 -2.74 4.10 3.71
CA ALA A 34 -2.86 2.66 3.58
C ALA A 34 -1.54 1.96 3.88
N SER A 35 -0.44 2.50 3.38
CA SER A 35 0.88 1.93 3.62
C SER A 35 1.21 1.90 5.11
N SER A 36 0.98 3.02 5.78
CA SER A 36 1.21 3.13 7.21
C SER A 36 0.33 2.15 7.99
N TYR A 37 -0.92 2.02 7.59
CA TYR A 37 -1.88 1.16 8.24
C TYR A 37 -1.55 -0.31 8.05
N ILE A 38 -1.27 -0.71 6.81
CA ILE A 38 -1.00 -2.11 6.48
C ILE A 38 0.32 -2.58 7.10
N LEU A 39 1.34 -1.74 7.02
CA LEU A 39 2.66 -2.09 7.54
C LEU A 39 2.79 -1.86 9.04
N ARG A 40 1.82 -1.17 9.62
CA ARG A 40 1.79 -0.83 11.05
C ARG A 40 3.06 -0.11 11.49
N GLU A 41 3.58 0.73 10.62
CA GLU A 41 4.76 1.52 10.92
C GLU A 41 4.64 2.90 10.27
N LYS A 42 5.43 3.84 10.75
CA LYS A 42 5.47 5.16 10.18
C LYS A 42 6.20 5.11 8.85
N THR A 43 5.53 5.52 7.78
CA THR A 43 6.14 5.54 6.47
C THR A 43 6.63 6.93 6.12
N PRO A 44 7.67 7.05 5.27
CA PRO A 44 8.13 8.34 4.82
C PRO A 44 7.10 9.00 3.90
N HIS A 45 7.23 10.31 3.72
CA HIS A 45 6.40 11.00 2.75
C HIS A 45 6.88 10.69 1.34
N PHE A 46 5.93 10.43 0.47
CA PHE A 46 6.23 10.11 -0.92
C PHE A 46 5.90 11.30 -1.81
N ARG A 47 6.57 11.38 -2.94
CA ARG A 47 6.31 12.45 -3.90
C ARG A 47 5.13 12.15 -4.81
N THR A 48 4.90 10.87 -5.08
CA THR A 48 3.83 10.45 -5.98
C THR A 48 3.16 9.21 -5.44
N ALA A 49 1.93 8.97 -5.90
CA ALA A 49 1.20 7.75 -5.55
C ALA A 49 1.96 6.51 -6.02
N GLN A 50 2.62 6.60 -7.16
CA GLN A 50 3.41 5.49 -7.69
C GLN A 50 4.54 5.11 -6.74
N ALA A 51 5.23 6.10 -6.19
CA ALA A 51 6.32 5.85 -5.24
C ALA A 51 5.79 5.16 -3.98
N ALA A 52 4.66 5.62 -3.47
CA ALA A 52 4.04 5.02 -2.29
C ALA A 52 3.62 3.58 -2.56
N ARG A 53 3.01 3.32 -3.70
CA ARG A 53 2.60 1.98 -4.11
C ARG A 53 3.81 1.06 -4.22
N GLN A 54 4.88 1.54 -4.83
CA GLN A 54 6.11 0.77 -4.99
C GLN A 54 6.71 0.41 -3.64
N TYR A 55 6.75 1.37 -2.72
CA TYR A 55 7.25 1.13 -1.38
C TYR A 55 6.44 0.02 -0.69
N LEU A 56 5.12 0.12 -0.76
CA LEU A 56 4.23 -0.86 -0.16
C LEU A 56 4.46 -2.25 -0.75
N CYS A 57 4.58 -2.34 -2.07
CA CYS A 57 4.81 -3.62 -2.74
C CYS A 57 6.13 -4.25 -2.31
N ILE A 58 7.19 -3.45 -2.22
CA ILE A 58 8.51 -3.94 -1.81
C ILE A 58 8.45 -4.47 -0.38
N ARG A 59 7.80 -3.74 0.51
CA ARG A 59 7.71 -4.16 1.91
C ARG A 59 6.88 -5.43 2.06
N LEU A 60 5.79 -5.54 1.33
CA LEU A 60 4.95 -6.73 1.37
C LEU A 60 5.65 -7.95 0.80
N LYS A 61 6.46 -7.75 -0.24
CA LYS A 61 7.18 -8.84 -0.88
C LYS A 61 8.23 -9.48 0.03
N ARG A 62 8.76 -8.71 0.98
CA ARG A 62 9.79 -9.19 1.89
C ARG A 62 9.27 -10.09 3.01
N PHE A 63 7.98 -10.21 3.11
CA PHE A 63 7.39 -11.12 4.06
C PHE A 63 6.96 -12.39 3.35
#